data_b61763c15cc5c0fa3d6e8c687b670fb1
#
_entry.id   b61763c15cc5c0fa3d6e8c687b670fb1
#
_cell.length_a   1.000
_cell.length_b   1.000
_cell.length_c   1.000
_cell.angle_alpha   90.00
_cell.angle_beta   90.00
_cell.angle_gamma   90.00
#
_symmetry.space_group_name_H-M   'P 1'
#
loop_
_entity.id
_entity.type
_entity.pdbx_description
1 polymer ?
#
loop_
_entity_poly.entity_id
_entity_poly.type
_entity_poly.pdbx_seq_one_letter_code
_entity_poly.pdbx_strand_id
1 'polypeptide(L)'
;MSSKCKIQKYVITEKGEKVLYLRVLRALYGCLESALLWYDLYSSTLVKHGFKINPYDRCVANKMIKGKQCTIVFYVDDNKISHVDSSVVTDILNILKGHFGDLTVTRGKQHNFLGMDMTFNSNGTVKIEMKKIFAVYYIS
;
A
#
# COMPACT_ATOMS: atom_id res chain seq x y z
N MET A 1 -24.54 -25.85 -21.91
CA MET A 1 -25.75 -25.10 -21.46
C MET A 1 -25.29 -23.78 -20.83
N SER A 2 -25.73 -22.71 -21.43
CA SER A 2 -25.17 -21.34 -21.32
C SER A 2 -25.31 -20.73 -19.92
N SER A 3 -24.22 -20.17 -19.38
CA SER A 3 -24.16 -19.41 -18.11
C SER A 3 -25.01 -18.12 -18.09
N LYS A 4 -25.67 -17.76 -19.20
CA LYS A 4 -26.55 -16.58 -19.32
C LYS A 4 -27.82 -16.65 -18.43
N CYS A 5 -28.27 -17.81 -18.03
CA CYS A 5 -29.56 -17.96 -17.35
C CYS A 5 -29.55 -17.66 -15.83
N LYS A 6 -28.38 -17.63 -15.20
CA LYS A 6 -28.29 -17.43 -13.74
C LYS A 6 -28.28 -15.96 -13.28
N ILE A 7 -27.93 -15.02 -14.15
CA ILE A 7 -27.79 -13.60 -13.81
C ILE A 7 -29.12 -12.85 -13.91
N GLN A 8 -30.03 -13.26 -14.79
CA GLN A 8 -31.32 -12.57 -15.02
C GLN A 8 -32.20 -12.46 -13.77
N LYS A 9 -32.13 -13.43 -12.85
CA LYS A 9 -32.92 -13.39 -11.60
C LYS A 9 -32.52 -12.26 -10.62
N TYR A 10 -31.36 -11.64 -10.82
CA TYR A 10 -30.85 -10.53 -9.98
C TYR A 10 -30.98 -9.17 -10.66
N VAL A 11 -31.51 -9.15 -11.89
CA VAL A 11 -31.79 -7.91 -12.62
C VAL A 11 -33.16 -7.41 -12.20
N ILE A 12 -33.23 -6.20 -11.71
CA ILE A 12 -34.46 -5.48 -11.39
C ILE A 12 -34.61 -4.25 -12.29
N THR A 13 -35.82 -3.72 -12.41
CA THR A 13 -36.06 -2.48 -13.17
C THR A 13 -36.29 -1.35 -12.17
N GLU A 14 -35.46 -0.34 -12.20
CA GLU A 14 -35.61 0.90 -11.42
C GLU A 14 -35.66 2.09 -12.36
N LYS A 15 -36.64 2.97 -12.19
CA LYS A 15 -36.83 4.18 -13.00
C LYS A 15 -36.79 3.93 -14.52
N GLY A 16 -37.25 2.75 -14.95
CA GLY A 16 -37.24 2.36 -16.38
C GLY A 16 -35.94 1.75 -16.88
N GLU A 17 -34.89 1.65 -16.06
CA GLU A 17 -33.59 1.06 -16.40
C GLU A 17 -33.41 -0.32 -15.74
N LYS A 18 -32.73 -1.23 -16.42
CA LYS A 18 -32.37 -2.53 -15.88
C LYS A 18 -31.10 -2.39 -15.02
N VAL A 19 -31.24 -2.67 -13.73
CA VAL A 19 -30.17 -2.59 -12.74
C VAL A 19 -29.85 -3.98 -12.20
N LEU A 20 -28.58 -4.29 -12.01
CA LEU A 20 -28.09 -5.51 -11.42
C LEU A 20 -27.42 -5.23 -10.08
N TYR A 21 -28.04 -5.67 -8.97
CA TYR A 21 -27.43 -5.60 -7.65
C TYR A 21 -26.59 -6.84 -7.37
N LEU A 22 -25.31 -6.61 -7.10
CA LEU A 22 -24.34 -7.66 -6.75
C LEU A 22 -23.80 -7.45 -5.35
N ARG A 23 -23.81 -8.52 -4.54
CA ARG A 23 -23.10 -8.49 -3.27
C ARG A 23 -21.61 -8.67 -3.50
N VAL A 24 -20.84 -7.66 -3.13
CA VAL A 24 -19.38 -7.71 -3.19
C VAL A 24 -18.87 -8.52 -1.99
N LEU A 25 -18.13 -9.59 -2.24
CA LEU A 25 -17.58 -10.48 -1.21
C LEU A 25 -16.14 -10.12 -0.81
N ARG A 26 -15.47 -9.25 -1.57
CA ARG A 26 -14.12 -8.78 -1.32
C ARG A 26 -14.04 -7.29 -1.63
N ALA A 27 -13.10 -6.61 -0.98
CA ALA A 27 -12.82 -5.20 -1.26
C ALA A 27 -12.48 -5.00 -2.75
N LEU A 28 -13.12 -4.00 -3.37
CA LEU A 28 -12.85 -3.61 -4.76
C LEU A 28 -11.81 -2.49 -4.77
N TYR A 29 -10.82 -2.61 -5.64
CA TYR A 29 -9.84 -1.56 -5.86
C TYR A 29 -10.55 -0.26 -6.31
N GLY A 30 -10.13 0.87 -5.73
CA GLY A 30 -10.70 2.20 -6.03
C GLY A 30 -11.92 2.60 -5.17
N CYS A 31 -12.48 1.71 -4.33
CA CYS A 31 -13.51 2.07 -3.36
C CYS A 31 -12.90 2.64 -2.07
N LEU A 32 -13.54 3.65 -1.50
CA LEU A 32 -13.07 4.31 -0.27
C LEU A 32 -13.03 3.34 0.92
N GLU A 33 -14.06 2.52 1.08
CA GLU A 33 -14.13 1.49 2.12
C GLU A 33 -12.99 0.46 1.98
N SER A 34 -12.58 0.16 0.75
CA SER A 34 -11.48 -0.77 0.49
C SER A 34 -10.15 -0.24 0.97
N ALA A 35 -9.90 1.07 0.80
CA ALA A 35 -8.69 1.72 1.30
C ALA A 35 -8.65 1.73 2.84
N LEU A 36 -9.78 1.96 3.50
CA LEU A 36 -9.89 1.92 4.95
C LEU A 36 -9.65 0.50 5.48
N LEU A 37 -10.30 -0.51 4.91
CA LEU A 37 -10.12 -1.92 5.28
C LEU A 37 -8.67 -2.37 5.12
N TRP A 38 -8.01 -1.94 4.05
CA TRP A 38 -6.59 -2.20 3.83
C TRP A 38 -5.73 -1.55 4.92
N TYR A 39 -5.97 -0.26 5.20
CA TYR A 39 -5.24 0.46 6.24
C TYR A 39 -5.37 -0.22 7.60
N ASP A 40 -6.59 -0.58 8.00
CA ASP A 40 -6.86 -1.23 9.28
C ASP A 40 -6.18 -2.60 9.39
N LEU A 41 -6.23 -3.40 8.31
CA LEU A 41 -5.57 -4.69 8.26
C LEU A 41 -4.05 -4.53 8.33
N TYR A 42 -3.48 -3.61 7.56
CA TYR A 42 -2.04 -3.40 7.49
C TYR A 42 -1.49 -2.84 8.80
N SER A 43 -2.08 -1.76 9.31
CA SER A 43 -1.65 -1.13 10.56
C SER A 43 -1.80 -2.06 11.76
N SER A 44 -2.91 -2.80 11.88
CA SER A 44 -3.10 -3.79 12.95
C SER A 44 -2.08 -4.93 12.86
N THR A 45 -1.70 -5.36 11.66
CA THR A 45 -0.64 -6.35 11.46
C THR A 45 0.71 -5.83 11.95
N LEU A 46 1.07 -4.59 11.61
CA LEU A 46 2.31 -3.98 12.10
C LEU A 46 2.32 -3.86 13.64
N VAL A 47 1.20 -3.45 14.24
CA VAL A 47 1.07 -3.34 15.71
C VAL A 47 1.24 -4.71 16.38
N LYS A 48 0.64 -5.78 15.84
CA LYS A 48 0.82 -7.17 16.32
C LYS A 48 2.29 -7.61 16.30
N HIS A 49 3.07 -7.09 15.35
CA HIS A 49 4.51 -7.34 15.26
C HIS A 49 5.37 -6.33 16.06
N GLY A 50 4.74 -5.53 16.92
CA GLY A 50 5.41 -4.64 17.86
C GLY A 50 5.84 -3.28 17.30
N PHE A 51 5.32 -2.90 16.15
CA PHE A 51 5.46 -1.54 15.64
C PHE A 51 4.50 -0.60 16.36
N LYS A 52 4.90 0.65 16.53
CA LYS A 52 4.05 1.73 17.03
C LYS A 52 3.72 2.67 15.87
N ILE A 53 2.43 2.91 15.64
CA ILE A 53 1.98 3.90 14.66
C ILE A 53 2.34 5.30 15.17
N ASN A 54 2.86 6.14 14.28
CA ASN A 54 3.22 7.50 14.61
C ASN A 54 1.95 8.33 14.88
N PRO A 55 1.87 9.07 16.01
CA PRO A 55 0.69 9.86 16.34
C PRO A 55 0.46 11.07 15.40
N TYR A 56 1.52 11.55 14.73
CA TYR A 56 1.44 12.69 13.80
C TYR A 56 1.14 12.27 12.36
N ASP A 57 1.61 11.07 11.96
CA ASP A 57 1.37 10.51 10.64
C ASP A 57 1.02 9.02 10.77
N ARG A 58 -0.25 8.70 10.56
CA ARG A 58 -0.77 7.34 10.68
C ARG A 58 -0.22 6.37 9.64
N CYS A 59 0.38 6.88 8.58
CA CYS A 59 1.04 6.08 7.55
C CYS A 59 2.52 5.78 7.87
N VAL A 60 2.98 6.11 9.08
CA VAL A 60 4.33 5.82 9.57
C VAL A 60 4.27 4.91 10.79
N ALA A 61 5.04 3.84 10.76
CA ALA A 61 5.18 2.91 11.88
C ALA A 61 6.65 2.75 12.27
N ASN A 62 6.94 2.76 13.56
CA ASN A 62 8.30 2.68 14.09
C ASN A 62 8.45 1.53 15.09
N LYS A 63 9.61 0.87 15.08
CA LYS A 63 10.00 -0.15 16.05
C LYS A 63 11.49 -0.09 16.33
N MET A 64 11.90 -0.22 17.57
CA MET A 64 13.32 -0.42 17.92
C MET A 64 13.70 -1.89 17.75
N ILE A 65 14.69 -2.17 16.89
CA ILE A 65 15.20 -3.52 16.61
C ILE A 65 16.72 -3.47 16.73
N LYS A 66 17.30 -4.34 17.56
CA LYS A 66 18.76 -4.37 17.83
C LYS A 66 19.33 -2.98 18.21
N GLY A 67 18.57 -2.21 19.01
CA GLY A 67 18.99 -0.87 19.46
C GLY A 67 18.96 0.22 18.39
N LYS A 68 18.41 -0.07 17.19
CA LYS A 68 18.24 0.90 16.09
C LYS A 68 16.78 0.98 15.67
N GLN A 69 16.36 2.17 15.25
CA GLN A 69 14.99 2.37 14.78
C GLN A 69 14.79 1.74 13.42
N CYS A 70 13.75 0.95 13.29
CA CYS A 70 13.15 0.53 12.03
C CYS A 70 11.92 1.39 11.76
N THR A 71 11.83 1.98 10.58
CA THR A 71 10.70 2.80 10.16
C THR A 71 10.08 2.20 8.91
N ILE A 72 8.76 2.06 8.93
CA ILE A 72 7.94 1.68 7.78
C ILE A 72 7.06 2.88 7.46
N VAL A 73 7.16 3.41 6.24
CA VAL A 73 6.24 4.38 5.67
C VAL A 73 5.39 3.64 4.64
N PHE A 74 4.08 3.74 4.73
CA PHE A 74 3.17 3.01 3.85
C PHE A 74 2.05 3.91 3.35
N TYR A 75 1.69 3.75 2.08
CA TYR A 75 0.60 4.48 1.47
C TYR A 75 -0.07 3.58 0.43
N VAL A 76 -1.30 3.14 0.74
CA VAL A 76 -2.05 2.14 -0.04
C VAL A 76 -1.18 0.89 -0.27
N ASP A 77 -0.70 0.65 -1.48
CA ASP A 77 0.14 -0.47 -1.92
C ASP A 77 1.65 -0.17 -1.89
N ASP A 78 2.05 1.10 -1.78
CA ASP A 78 3.44 1.50 -1.69
C ASP A 78 3.97 1.44 -0.25
N ASN A 79 5.11 0.77 -0.06
CA ASN A 79 5.76 0.64 1.25
C ASN A 79 7.25 0.96 1.15
N LYS A 80 7.77 1.75 2.09
CA LYS A 80 9.19 2.01 2.25
C LYS A 80 9.64 1.58 3.64
N ILE A 81 10.52 0.57 3.71
CA ILE A 81 11.08 0.03 4.95
C ILE A 81 12.52 0.48 5.07
N SER A 82 12.90 1.04 6.22
CA SER A 82 14.23 1.58 6.47
C SER A 82 14.78 1.05 7.78
N HIS A 83 15.99 0.46 7.74
CA HIS A 83 16.79 0.06 8.89
C HIS A 83 18.27 0.03 8.50
N VAL A 84 19.18 0.22 9.47
CA VAL A 84 20.63 0.18 9.23
C VAL A 84 21.14 -1.22 8.88
N ASP A 85 20.49 -2.28 9.37
CA ASP A 85 20.80 -3.66 9.12
C ASP A 85 19.83 -4.23 8.08
N SER A 86 20.35 -4.64 6.92
CA SER A 86 19.55 -5.18 5.81
C SER A 86 18.89 -6.52 6.15
N SER A 87 19.44 -7.30 7.11
CA SER A 87 18.80 -8.54 7.57
C SER A 87 17.47 -8.28 8.23
N VAL A 88 17.37 -7.23 9.03
CA VAL A 88 16.12 -6.78 9.67
C VAL A 88 15.05 -6.44 8.64
N VAL A 89 15.44 -5.74 7.57
CA VAL A 89 14.50 -5.45 6.46
C VAL A 89 14.01 -6.74 5.81
N THR A 90 14.91 -7.72 5.64
CA THR A 90 14.54 -9.03 5.08
C THR A 90 13.55 -9.78 5.96
N ASP A 91 13.77 -9.79 7.28
CA ASP A 91 12.86 -10.43 8.25
C ASP A 91 11.46 -9.80 8.22
N ILE A 92 11.40 -8.46 8.15
CA ILE A 92 10.13 -7.74 8.05
C ILE A 92 9.41 -8.06 6.73
N LEU A 93 10.15 -8.09 5.61
CA LEU A 93 9.56 -8.48 4.32
C LEU A 93 9.00 -9.90 4.35
N ASN A 94 9.68 -10.85 5.00
CA ASN A 94 9.18 -12.21 5.16
C ASN A 94 7.90 -12.27 6.01
N ILE A 95 7.81 -11.46 7.07
CA ILE A 95 6.60 -11.31 7.88
C ILE A 95 5.46 -10.77 7.01
N LEU A 96 5.67 -9.69 6.28
CA LEU A 96 4.67 -9.07 5.42
C LEU A 96 4.23 -10.04 4.31
N LYS A 97 5.18 -10.74 3.70
CA LYS A 97 4.89 -11.76 2.68
C LYS A 97 4.02 -12.90 3.23
N GLY A 98 4.23 -13.32 4.46
CA GLY A 98 3.41 -14.33 5.13
C GLY A 98 1.96 -13.88 5.35
N HIS A 99 1.71 -12.59 5.51
CA HIS A 99 0.36 -12.03 5.73
C HIS A 99 -0.34 -11.59 4.44
N PHE A 100 0.40 -11.02 3.49
CA PHE A 100 -0.16 -10.32 2.32
C PHE A 100 0.14 -11.01 0.99
N GLY A 101 0.93 -12.09 0.99
CA GLY A 101 1.33 -12.80 -0.23
C GLY A 101 2.58 -12.22 -0.89
N ASP A 102 2.73 -12.46 -2.19
CA ASP A 102 3.92 -12.03 -2.92
C ASP A 102 4.04 -10.50 -3.00
N LEU A 103 5.25 -10.02 -2.72
CA LEU A 103 5.59 -8.60 -2.70
C LEU A 103 6.64 -8.33 -3.78
N THR A 104 6.44 -7.26 -4.54
CA THR A 104 7.50 -6.70 -5.40
C THR A 104 8.44 -5.87 -4.54
N VAL A 105 9.72 -6.20 -4.54
CA VAL A 105 10.72 -5.57 -3.67
C VAL A 105 11.83 -4.92 -4.51
N THR A 106 12.03 -3.62 -4.33
CA THR A 106 13.17 -2.88 -4.89
C THR A 106 14.17 -2.58 -3.79
N ARG A 107 15.44 -2.90 -4.01
CA ARG A 107 16.56 -2.63 -3.11
C ARG A 107 17.63 -1.82 -3.82
N GLY A 108 18.50 -1.17 -3.05
CA GLY A 108 19.62 -0.40 -3.57
C GLY A 108 19.59 1.07 -3.19
N LYS A 109 20.24 1.91 -3.98
CA LYS A 109 20.39 3.35 -3.69
C LYS A 109 19.34 4.23 -4.38
N GLN A 110 18.57 3.67 -5.32
CA GLN A 110 17.56 4.41 -6.08
C GLN A 110 16.18 3.79 -5.81
N HIS A 111 15.23 4.63 -5.44
CA HIS A 111 13.86 4.24 -5.17
C HIS A 111 12.89 5.25 -5.74
N ASN A 112 11.73 4.79 -6.21
CA ASN A 112 10.57 5.62 -6.46
C ASN A 112 9.55 5.37 -5.34
N PHE A 113 9.06 6.43 -4.71
CA PHE A 113 8.05 6.35 -3.67
C PHE A 113 7.13 7.56 -3.76
N LEU A 114 5.84 7.34 -3.92
CA LEU A 114 4.81 8.39 -4.07
C LEU A 114 5.14 9.40 -5.17
N GLY A 115 5.67 8.93 -6.30
CA GLY A 115 6.06 9.78 -7.43
C GLY A 115 7.37 10.56 -7.24
N MET A 116 8.05 10.38 -6.11
CA MET A 116 9.37 10.95 -5.84
C MET A 116 10.47 9.97 -6.22
N ASP A 117 11.40 10.41 -7.03
CA ASP A 117 12.64 9.67 -7.29
C ASP A 117 13.67 10.01 -6.20
N MET A 118 14.09 9.02 -5.43
CA MET A 118 14.99 9.17 -4.29
C MET A 118 16.31 8.48 -4.58
N THR A 119 17.42 9.20 -4.48
CA THR A 119 18.78 8.65 -4.63
C THR A 119 19.56 8.82 -3.33
N PHE A 120 19.97 7.71 -2.72
CA PHE A 120 20.77 7.67 -1.49
C PHE A 120 22.25 7.69 -1.84
N ASN A 121 22.94 8.76 -1.51
CA ASN A 121 24.35 8.95 -1.78
C ASN A 121 25.24 8.32 -0.70
N SER A 122 26.47 7.96 -1.06
CA SER A 122 27.43 7.37 -0.12
C SER A 122 27.92 8.35 0.97
N ASN A 123 27.76 9.64 0.75
CA ASN A 123 28.06 10.70 1.74
C ASN A 123 26.93 10.91 2.78
N GLY A 124 25.89 10.05 2.80
CA GLY A 124 24.77 10.14 3.73
C GLY A 124 23.66 11.13 3.32
N THR A 125 23.76 11.78 2.16
CA THR A 125 22.70 12.66 1.64
C THR A 125 21.69 11.88 0.80
N VAL A 126 20.47 12.41 0.72
CA VAL A 126 19.41 11.90 -0.16
C VAL A 126 19.02 12.99 -1.15
N LYS A 127 19.11 12.68 -2.45
CA LYS A 127 18.55 13.52 -3.51
C LYS A 127 17.11 13.09 -3.77
N ILE A 128 16.18 14.03 -3.76
CA ILE A 128 14.76 13.80 -4.07
C ILE A 128 14.39 14.64 -5.28
N GLU A 129 13.79 14.01 -6.30
CA GLU A 129 13.33 14.66 -7.53
C GLU A 129 11.88 14.29 -7.80
N MET A 130 11.08 15.26 -8.24
CA MET A 130 9.63 15.10 -8.53
C MET A 130 9.32 15.48 -9.98
N LYS A 131 10.10 14.98 -10.93
CA LYS A 131 10.05 15.39 -12.36
C LYS A 131 8.70 15.11 -13.03
N LYS A 132 7.93 14.13 -12.55
CA LYS A 132 6.68 13.69 -13.20
C LYS A 132 5.44 14.50 -12.78
N ILE A 133 5.48 15.26 -11.70
CA ILE A 133 4.29 16.00 -11.20
C ILE A 133 4.00 17.24 -12.05
N PHE A 134 5.02 17.85 -12.65
CA PHE A 134 4.85 19.05 -13.48
C PHE A 134 4.33 18.81 -14.89
N ALA A 135 4.28 17.56 -15.37
CA ALA A 135 3.82 17.24 -16.72
C ALA A 135 2.28 17.07 -16.85
N VAL A 136 1.53 17.10 -15.76
CA VAL A 136 0.09 16.74 -15.74
C VAL A 136 -0.85 17.96 -15.73
N TYR A 137 -0.35 19.18 -15.57
CA TYR A 137 -1.19 20.38 -15.43
C TYR A 137 -1.11 21.38 -16.57
N TYR A 138 -0.87 20.94 -17.80
CA TYR A 138 -1.12 21.74 -18.99
C TYR A 138 -2.26 21.09 -19.80
N ILE A 139 -3.49 21.27 -19.34
CA ILE A 139 -4.66 21.17 -20.20
C ILE A 139 -5.16 22.61 -20.41
N SER A 140 -4.84 23.14 -21.58
CA SER A 140 -5.43 24.37 -22.14
C SER A 140 -6.93 24.18 -22.39
#